data_5cde451c560a23839beabbbcad5817d4
#
_entry.id   5cde451c560a23839beabbbcad5817d4
#
_cell.length_a   1.000
_cell.length_b   1.000
_cell.length_c   1.000
_cell.angle_alpha   90.00
_cell.angle_beta   90.00
_cell.angle_gamma   90.00
#
_symmetry.space_group_name_H-M   'P 1'
#
loop_
_entity.id
_entity.type
_entity.pdbx_description
1 polymer ?
#
loop_
_entity_poly.entity_id
_entity_poly.type
_entity_poly.pdbx_seq_one_letter_code
_entity_poly.pdbx_strand_id
1 'polypeptide(L)'
;IDLFLPCEYIDDAQNALSVLHEYKTVQHIHFLVSADFAAHHQVPEGCTFVITDRLESSNTIASIAENTDADYVMICTRHTTIGWGNNTLERFLRVADDTDAVMVYADHYKMVEGKMEKHPVIDYQSGSLRDDFDFGSLWCIKAQALADYIAQPDREEYQFAALYDLRLYLSRVGEIFHLNEFLYSEAELDTRKSGEKQFDYVNPRNREVQIEMEKACTQHLGKVGALIDTTFYRQPDFGEQDFEYEASVIIPVFNREKTVADAVKSALGQKANFKFNVIVVNNHSTDRTGEILDELKADNLIQIV
;
A
#
# COMPACT_ATOMS: atom_id res chain seq x y z
N ILE A 1 7.82 16.87 -17.75
CA ILE A 1 7.42 15.63 -17.06
C ILE A 1 6.89 14.61 -18.05
N ASP A 2 7.25 13.33 -17.91
CA ASP A 2 6.68 12.20 -18.61
C ASP A 2 5.65 11.51 -17.73
N LEU A 3 4.49 11.16 -18.30
CA LEU A 3 3.38 10.54 -17.59
C LEU A 3 3.26 9.06 -17.96
N PHE A 4 3.13 8.18 -16.99
CA PHE A 4 2.90 6.75 -17.17
C PHE A 4 1.59 6.35 -16.48
N LEU A 5 0.58 6.04 -17.31
CA LEU A 5 -0.78 5.80 -16.86
C LEU A 5 -1.22 4.38 -17.25
N PRO A 6 -1.67 3.53 -16.32
CA PRO A 6 -2.30 2.26 -16.66
C PRO A 6 -3.54 2.47 -17.52
N CYS A 7 -3.70 1.65 -18.54
CA CYS A 7 -4.86 1.72 -19.43
C CYS A 7 -5.41 0.33 -19.73
N GLU A 8 -6.64 0.06 -19.30
CA GLU A 8 -7.38 -1.17 -19.58
C GLU A 8 -8.46 -0.96 -20.64
N TYR A 9 -8.95 0.28 -20.80
CA TYR A 9 -9.99 0.64 -21.76
C TYR A 9 -9.54 1.86 -22.57
N ILE A 10 -9.72 1.80 -23.90
CA ILE A 10 -9.28 2.89 -24.80
C ILE A 10 -10.01 4.22 -24.52
N ASP A 11 -11.24 4.14 -24.04
CA ASP A 11 -12.02 5.33 -23.66
C ASP A 11 -11.38 6.08 -22.47
N ASP A 12 -10.74 5.36 -21.54
CA ASP A 12 -10.03 5.98 -20.41
C ASP A 12 -8.81 6.76 -20.91
N ALA A 13 -8.07 6.22 -21.88
CA ALA A 13 -6.98 6.93 -22.52
C ALA A 13 -7.46 8.22 -23.20
N GLN A 14 -8.55 8.16 -23.97
CA GLN A 14 -9.12 9.33 -24.66
C GLN A 14 -9.61 10.40 -23.65
N ASN A 15 -10.25 9.98 -22.58
CA ASN A 15 -10.69 10.88 -21.52
C ASN A 15 -9.51 11.56 -20.83
N ALA A 16 -8.45 10.82 -20.49
CA ALA A 16 -7.24 11.39 -19.90
C ALA A 16 -6.60 12.42 -20.83
N LEU A 17 -6.46 12.11 -22.11
CA LEU A 17 -5.87 13.00 -23.11
C LEU A 17 -6.63 14.31 -23.31
N SER A 18 -7.96 14.27 -23.23
CA SER A 18 -8.79 15.48 -23.39
C SER A 18 -8.43 16.58 -22.38
N VAL A 19 -7.91 16.18 -21.22
CA VAL A 19 -7.46 17.11 -20.15
C VAL A 19 -5.95 17.34 -20.21
N LEU A 20 -5.16 16.28 -20.41
CA LEU A 20 -3.70 16.35 -20.32
C LEU A 20 -3.05 17.18 -21.43
N HIS A 21 -3.67 17.32 -22.58
CA HIS A 21 -3.22 18.21 -23.66
C HIS A 21 -3.20 19.71 -23.27
N GLU A 22 -3.89 20.09 -22.22
CA GLU A 22 -3.88 21.47 -21.72
C GLU A 22 -2.63 21.79 -20.89
N TYR A 23 -1.94 20.76 -20.37
CA TYR A 23 -0.75 20.91 -19.53
C TYR A 23 0.52 21.06 -20.36
N LYS A 24 1.09 22.27 -20.36
CA LYS A 24 2.33 22.57 -21.11
C LYS A 24 3.58 21.90 -20.56
N THR A 25 3.52 21.44 -19.33
CA THR A 25 4.62 20.77 -18.62
C THR A 25 4.77 19.31 -19.00
N VAL A 26 3.77 18.72 -19.65
CA VAL A 26 3.81 17.33 -20.13
C VAL A 26 4.63 17.27 -21.41
N GLN A 27 5.69 16.43 -21.41
CA GLN A 27 6.50 16.14 -22.60
C GLN A 27 5.94 14.93 -23.34
N HIS A 28 5.75 13.81 -22.63
CA HIS A 28 5.24 12.57 -23.21
C HIS A 28 4.17 11.95 -22.32
N ILE A 29 3.25 11.25 -22.97
CA ILE A 29 2.22 10.45 -22.30
C ILE A 29 2.38 9.01 -22.77
N HIS A 30 2.62 8.12 -21.81
CA HIS A 30 2.80 6.70 -22.00
C HIS A 30 1.65 5.95 -21.32
N PHE A 31 0.95 5.13 -22.07
CA PHE A 31 -0.04 4.22 -21.51
C PHE A 31 0.59 2.87 -21.26
N LEU A 32 0.54 2.43 -20.00
CA LEU A 32 0.95 1.10 -19.58
C LEU A 32 -0.17 0.12 -19.92
N VAL A 33 0.08 -0.77 -20.87
CA VAL A 33 -0.95 -1.64 -21.45
C VAL A 33 -0.47 -3.10 -21.51
N SER A 34 -1.41 -4.04 -21.54
CA SER A 34 -1.08 -5.44 -21.84
C SER A 34 -0.71 -5.63 -23.32
N ALA A 35 0.01 -6.69 -23.63
CA ALA A 35 0.33 -7.06 -25.02
C ALA A 35 -0.93 -7.31 -25.85
N ASP A 36 -1.97 -7.90 -25.25
CA ASP A 36 -3.25 -8.13 -25.91
C ASP A 36 -3.96 -6.79 -26.24
N PHE A 37 -3.97 -5.85 -25.30
CA PHE A 37 -4.51 -4.51 -25.54
C PHE A 37 -3.80 -3.82 -26.68
N ALA A 38 -2.46 -3.81 -26.69
CA ALA A 38 -1.65 -3.17 -27.73
C ALA A 38 -1.87 -3.79 -29.13
N ALA A 39 -2.15 -5.10 -29.18
CA ALA A 39 -2.43 -5.79 -30.44
C ALA A 39 -3.79 -5.43 -31.07
N HIS A 40 -4.75 -5.00 -30.25
CA HIS A 40 -6.14 -4.72 -30.69
C HIS A 40 -6.50 -3.24 -30.78
N HIS A 41 -5.65 -2.34 -30.28
CA HIS A 41 -5.93 -0.90 -30.28
C HIS A 41 -4.82 -0.10 -30.93
N GLN A 42 -5.21 1.00 -31.59
CA GLN A 42 -4.26 1.96 -32.14
C GLN A 42 -3.83 2.93 -31.03
N VAL A 43 -2.53 3.27 -31.04
CA VAL A 43 -1.98 4.28 -30.13
C VAL A 43 -2.62 5.64 -30.44
N PRO A 44 -3.19 6.34 -29.44
CA PRO A 44 -3.69 7.70 -29.64
C PRO A 44 -2.60 8.66 -30.09
N GLU A 45 -2.97 9.68 -30.85
CA GLU A 45 -2.01 10.69 -31.35
C GLU A 45 -1.29 11.39 -30.20
N GLY A 46 0.03 11.54 -30.31
CA GLY A 46 0.89 12.18 -29.31
C GLY A 46 1.20 11.32 -28.09
N CYS A 47 0.88 10.02 -28.12
CA CYS A 47 1.12 9.08 -27.04
C CYS A 47 1.96 7.88 -27.48
N THR A 48 2.34 7.05 -26.53
CA THR A 48 2.95 5.74 -26.77
C THR A 48 2.30 4.67 -25.91
N PHE A 49 2.32 3.42 -26.37
CA PHE A 49 2.03 2.25 -25.55
C PHE A 49 3.33 1.64 -25.03
N VAL A 50 3.42 1.47 -23.72
CA VAL A 50 4.47 0.71 -23.07
C VAL A 50 3.86 -0.62 -22.62
N ILE A 51 4.32 -1.72 -23.20
CA ILE A 51 3.75 -3.04 -22.93
C ILE A 51 4.28 -3.51 -21.58
N THR A 52 3.35 -3.84 -20.69
CA THR A 52 3.63 -4.32 -19.33
C THR A 52 2.71 -5.49 -19.01
N ASP A 53 3.21 -6.40 -18.16
CA ASP A 53 2.41 -7.53 -17.68
C ASP A 53 1.70 -7.20 -16.37
N ARG A 54 2.36 -6.38 -15.53
CA ARG A 54 1.91 -6.06 -14.18
C ARG A 54 2.55 -4.75 -13.70
N LEU A 55 1.76 -3.85 -13.13
CA LEU A 55 2.26 -2.53 -12.67
C LEU A 55 3.38 -2.64 -11.63
N GLU A 56 3.28 -3.61 -10.72
CA GLU A 56 4.18 -3.79 -9.59
C GLU A 56 5.45 -4.58 -9.93
N SER A 57 5.67 -4.92 -11.22
CA SER A 57 6.81 -5.72 -11.63
C SER A 57 8.07 -4.90 -11.93
N SER A 58 9.23 -5.51 -11.73
CA SER A 58 10.52 -4.92 -12.09
C SER A 58 10.64 -4.59 -13.57
N ASN A 59 10.05 -5.40 -14.44
CA ASN A 59 10.02 -5.14 -15.89
C ASN A 59 9.27 -3.84 -16.21
N THR A 60 8.14 -3.59 -15.54
CA THR A 60 7.38 -2.36 -15.73
C THR A 60 8.18 -1.15 -15.29
N ILE A 61 8.83 -1.19 -14.14
CA ILE A 61 9.67 -0.08 -13.65
C ILE A 61 10.86 0.16 -14.60
N ALA A 62 11.49 -0.90 -15.11
CA ALA A 62 12.55 -0.78 -16.11
C ALA A 62 12.04 -0.13 -17.41
N SER A 63 10.89 -0.59 -17.92
CA SER A 63 10.28 -0.01 -19.12
C SER A 63 9.89 1.46 -18.94
N ILE A 64 9.43 1.86 -17.74
CA ILE A 64 9.19 3.27 -17.42
C ILE A 64 10.50 4.05 -17.49
N ALA A 65 11.57 3.58 -16.87
CA ALA A 65 12.87 4.26 -16.89
C ALA A 65 13.45 4.39 -18.32
N GLU A 66 13.32 3.34 -19.14
CA GLU A 66 13.79 3.31 -20.53
C GLU A 66 13.04 4.27 -21.44
N ASN A 67 11.78 4.59 -21.12
CA ASN A 67 10.93 5.49 -21.91
C ASN A 67 10.79 6.89 -21.28
N THR A 68 11.66 7.24 -20.33
CA THR A 68 11.66 8.54 -19.64
C THR A 68 12.78 9.42 -20.22
N ASP A 69 12.39 10.57 -20.78
CA ASP A 69 13.32 11.58 -21.34
C ASP A 69 13.24 12.92 -20.57
N ALA A 70 12.24 13.11 -19.71
CA ALA A 70 12.05 14.31 -18.90
C ALA A 70 12.81 14.26 -17.57
N ASP A 71 12.98 15.40 -16.89
CA ASP A 71 13.63 15.49 -15.59
C ASP A 71 12.82 14.82 -14.47
N TYR A 72 11.51 14.72 -14.65
CA TYR A 72 10.57 14.08 -13.74
C TYR A 72 9.66 13.10 -14.45
N VAL A 73 9.30 12.03 -13.74
CA VAL A 73 8.32 11.05 -14.17
C VAL A 73 7.15 11.03 -13.19
N MET A 74 5.93 11.05 -13.72
CA MET A 74 4.72 10.81 -12.94
C MET A 74 4.21 9.41 -13.24
N ILE A 75 4.16 8.56 -12.22
CA ILE A 75 3.68 7.19 -12.33
C ILE A 75 2.33 7.08 -11.63
N CYS A 76 1.31 6.63 -12.36
CA CYS A 76 0.09 6.17 -11.73
C CYS A 76 0.26 4.70 -11.32
N THR A 77 0.28 4.45 -10.01
CA THR A 77 0.64 3.14 -9.41
C THR A 77 -0.54 2.20 -9.23
N ARG A 78 -1.74 2.60 -9.66
CA ARG A 78 -2.98 1.82 -9.51
C ARG A 78 -3.82 1.86 -10.77
N HIS A 79 -4.62 0.82 -11.00
CA HIS A 79 -5.67 0.86 -12.01
C HIS A 79 -6.83 1.74 -11.49
N THR A 80 -6.85 2.99 -11.91
CA THR A 80 -7.84 3.98 -11.47
C THR A 80 -8.01 5.06 -12.53
N THR A 81 -9.19 5.67 -12.56
CA THR A 81 -9.41 6.87 -13.38
C THR A 81 -9.01 8.09 -12.57
N ILE A 82 -8.06 8.87 -13.09
CA ILE A 82 -7.59 10.11 -12.46
C ILE A 82 -8.40 11.29 -12.96
N GLY A 83 -9.03 12.00 -12.01
CA GLY A 83 -9.59 13.32 -12.27
C GLY A 83 -8.57 14.39 -11.93
N TRP A 84 -8.04 15.05 -12.94
CA TRP A 84 -6.99 16.06 -12.80
C TRP A 84 -7.56 17.37 -12.27
N GLY A 85 -6.96 17.91 -11.20
CA GLY A 85 -7.30 19.25 -10.71
C GLY A 85 -6.61 20.35 -11.50
N ASN A 86 -6.98 21.59 -11.28
CA ASN A 86 -6.31 22.72 -11.93
C ASN A 86 -4.86 22.84 -11.44
N ASN A 87 -3.91 22.91 -12.39
CA ASN A 87 -2.47 23.04 -12.15
C ASN A 87 -1.87 21.88 -11.30
N THR A 88 -2.45 20.69 -11.35
CA THR A 88 -1.96 19.53 -10.60
C THR A 88 -0.48 19.27 -10.89
N LEU A 89 -0.13 19.11 -12.15
CA LEU A 89 1.23 18.75 -12.57
C LEU A 89 2.24 19.87 -12.27
N GLU A 90 1.86 21.12 -12.54
CA GLU A 90 2.71 22.28 -12.23
C GLU A 90 2.99 22.39 -10.72
N ARG A 91 1.99 22.02 -9.90
CA ARG A 91 2.14 22.06 -8.45
C ARG A 91 3.09 20.97 -7.95
N PHE A 92 2.96 19.75 -8.46
CA PHE A 92 3.91 18.67 -8.18
C PHE A 92 5.34 19.04 -8.57
N LEU A 93 5.54 19.53 -9.80
CA LEU A 93 6.85 19.90 -10.31
C LEU A 93 7.49 21.02 -9.50
N ARG A 94 6.73 22.08 -9.21
CA ARG A 94 7.25 23.20 -8.42
C ARG A 94 7.71 22.75 -7.03
N VAL A 95 6.93 21.89 -6.37
CA VAL A 95 7.32 21.38 -5.04
C VAL A 95 8.54 20.46 -5.16
N ALA A 96 8.61 19.61 -6.17
CA ALA A 96 9.76 18.75 -6.40
C ALA A 96 11.04 19.55 -6.65
N ASP A 97 10.95 20.65 -7.42
CA ASP A 97 12.07 21.57 -7.65
C ASP A 97 12.45 22.34 -6.39
N ASP A 98 11.48 22.92 -5.69
CA ASP A 98 11.71 23.77 -4.51
C ASP A 98 12.30 22.98 -3.33
N THR A 99 11.92 21.69 -3.18
CA THR A 99 12.36 20.84 -2.06
C THR A 99 13.55 19.94 -2.40
N ASP A 100 13.89 19.81 -3.68
CA ASP A 100 14.87 18.84 -4.19
C ASP A 100 14.51 17.37 -3.86
N ALA A 101 13.22 17.10 -3.57
CA ALA A 101 12.73 15.78 -3.20
C ALA A 101 12.92 14.77 -4.35
N VAL A 102 13.27 13.54 -4.00
CA VAL A 102 13.35 12.45 -4.99
C VAL A 102 12.00 11.90 -5.39
N MET A 103 11.00 12.08 -4.53
CA MET A 103 9.61 11.72 -4.79
C MET A 103 8.67 12.69 -4.09
N VAL A 104 7.61 13.11 -4.79
CA VAL A 104 6.50 13.91 -4.24
C VAL A 104 5.20 13.15 -4.42
N TYR A 105 4.36 13.14 -3.41
CA TYR A 105 2.99 12.60 -3.42
C TYR A 105 2.04 13.58 -2.74
N ALA A 106 0.73 13.43 -2.94
CA ALA A 106 -0.22 14.42 -2.46
C ALA A 106 -1.51 13.79 -1.90
N ASP A 107 -2.24 14.60 -1.11
CA ASP A 107 -3.63 14.30 -0.78
C ASP A 107 -4.50 14.26 -2.03
N HIS A 108 -5.58 13.49 -1.97
CA HIS A 108 -6.49 13.35 -3.09
C HIS A 108 -7.95 13.20 -2.64
N TYR A 109 -8.83 13.22 -3.60
CA TYR A 109 -10.23 12.86 -3.38
C TYR A 109 -10.48 11.43 -3.87
N LYS A 110 -11.34 10.70 -3.18
CA LYS A 110 -11.88 9.41 -3.65
C LYS A 110 -13.31 9.59 -4.12
N MET A 111 -13.64 8.94 -5.23
CA MET A 111 -15.01 8.82 -5.71
C MET A 111 -15.67 7.63 -5.03
N VAL A 112 -16.55 7.89 -4.06
CA VAL A 112 -17.29 6.88 -3.32
C VAL A 112 -18.78 7.05 -3.65
N GLU A 113 -19.41 6.04 -4.26
CA GLU A 113 -20.81 6.08 -4.66
C GLU A 113 -21.22 7.35 -5.46
N GLY A 114 -20.33 7.80 -6.33
CA GLY A 114 -20.55 9.00 -7.17
C GLY A 114 -20.36 10.33 -6.43
N LYS A 115 -19.86 10.32 -5.18
CA LYS A 115 -19.52 11.51 -4.42
C LYS A 115 -18.03 11.63 -4.23
N MET A 116 -17.54 12.85 -4.27
CA MET A 116 -16.14 13.16 -4.01
C MET A 116 -15.92 13.32 -2.50
N GLU A 117 -15.09 12.46 -1.92
CA GLU A 117 -14.71 12.49 -0.51
C GLU A 117 -13.23 12.82 -0.36
N LYS A 118 -12.88 13.64 0.62
CA LYS A 118 -11.48 13.95 0.93
C LYS A 118 -10.78 12.72 1.49
N HIS A 119 -9.65 12.37 0.90
CA HIS A 119 -8.77 11.32 1.37
C HIS A 119 -7.37 11.92 1.67
N PRO A 120 -7.16 12.48 2.86
CA PRO A 120 -5.84 12.92 3.26
C PRO A 120 -4.95 11.70 3.49
N VAL A 121 -3.71 11.78 3.02
CA VAL A 121 -2.65 10.82 3.33
C VAL A 121 -1.76 11.37 4.45
N ILE A 122 -0.84 10.58 4.96
CA ILE A 122 0.04 11.02 6.05
C ILE A 122 1.46 11.26 5.55
N ASP A 123 2.20 12.09 6.29
CA ASP A 123 3.61 12.33 6.02
C ASP A 123 4.41 11.03 6.11
N TYR A 124 5.27 10.80 5.11
CA TYR A 124 6.21 9.70 5.17
C TYR A 124 7.24 9.94 6.28
N GLN A 125 7.38 8.98 7.15
CA GLN A 125 8.41 9.02 8.19
C GLN A 125 9.58 8.13 7.79
N SER A 126 10.78 8.70 7.82
CA SER A 126 12.00 7.96 7.54
C SER A 126 12.10 6.70 8.41
N GLY A 127 12.35 5.55 7.77
CA GLY A 127 12.37 4.25 8.41
C GLY A 127 11.02 3.52 8.45
N SER A 128 9.95 4.08 7.89
CA SER A 128 8.68 3.36 7.72
C SER A 128 8.85 2.21 6.72
N LEU A 129 8.53 0.98 7.17
CA LEU A 129 8.68 -0.25 6.39
C LEU A 129 7.35 -0.82 5.89
N ARG A 130 6.22 -0.17 6.18
CA ARG A 130 4.91 -0.68 5.76
C ARG A 130 4.84 -0.78 4.24
N ASP A 131 4.52 -1.97 3.73
CA ASP A 131 4.31 -2.24 2.30
C ASP A 131 3.00 -1.64 1.78
N ASP A 132 2.02 -1.42 2.67
CA ASP A 132 0.72 -0.82 2.42
C ASP A 132 0.64 0.68 2.76
N PHE A 133 1.79 1.38 2.86
CA PHE A 133 1.78 2.83 3.10
C PHE A 133 1.10 3.56 1.94
N ASP A 134 0.08 4.36 2.25
CA ASP A 134 -0.71 5.05 1.23
C ASP A 134 -0.04 6.37 0.79
N PHE A 135 0.56 6.36 -0.39
CA PHE A 135 1.08 7.54 -1.07
C PHE A 135 0.10 8.11 -2.11
N GLY A 136 -1.14 7.63 -2.14
CA GLY A 136 -2.05 7.90 -3.26
C GLY A 136 -1.62 7.20 -4.55
N SER A 137 -2.33 7.50 -5.63
CA SER A 137 -2.09 6.84 -6.93
C SER A 137 -1.00 7.50 -7.77
N LEU A 138 -0.67 8.77 -7.52
CA LEU A 138 0.30 9.52 -8.33
C LEU A 138 1.60 9.75 -7.57
N TRP A 139 2.69 9.23 -8.14
CA TRP A 139 4.06 9.42 -7.64
C TRP A 139 4.85 10.24 -8.63
N CYS A 140 5.25 11.45 -8.24
CA CYS A 140 6.17 12.29 -9.02
C CYS A 140 7.60 12.00 -8.56
N ILE A 141 8.43 11.42 -9.42
CA ILE A 141 9.76 10.94 -9.08
C ILE A 141 10.79 11.66 -9.97
N LYS A 142 11.95 12.01 -9.41
CA LYS A 142 13.10 12.46 -10.22
C LYS A 142 13.53 11.34 -11.16
N ALA A 143 13.60 11.63 -12.46
CA ALA A 143 14.00 10.67 -13.47
C ALA A 143 15.39 10.09 -13.20
N GLN A 144 16.34 10.92 -12.74
CA GLN A 144 17.69 10.45 -12.38
C GLN A 144 17.65 9.41 -11.24
N ALA A 145 16.81 9.62 -10.20
CA ALA A 145 16.69 8.66 -9.10
C ALA A 145 16.10 7.32 -9.56
N LEU A 146 15.18 7.35 -10.52
CA LEU A 146 14.64 6.15 -11.15
C LEU A 146 15.71 5.42 -11.99
N ALA A 147 16.47 6.16 -12.79
CA ALA A 147 17.57 5.60 -13.58
C ALA A 147 18.65 4.96 -12.69
N ASP A 148 19.02 5.63 -11.59
CA ASP A 148 19.98 5.13 -10.62
C ASP A 148 19.47 3.86 -9.89
N TYR A 149 18.16 3.79 -9.64
CA TYR A 149 17.52 2.56 -9.10
C TYR A 149 17.69 1.39 -10.07
N ILE A 150 17.41 1.59 -11.35
CA ILE A 150 17.55 0.52 -12.36
C ILE A 150 19.01 0.10 -12.55
N ALA A 151 19.94 1.04 -12.44
CA ALA A 151 21.38 0.78 -12.61
C ALA A 151 22.05 0.06 -11.42
N GLN A 152 21.35 -0.19 -10.32
CA GLN A 152 21.95 -0.88 -9.17
C GLN A 152 22.39 -2.31 -9.55
N PRO A 153 23.66 -2.69 -9.29
CA PRO A 153 24.17 -4.00 -9.68
C PRO A 153 23.60 -5.17 -8.88
N ASP A 154 23.06 -4.88 -7.70
CA ASP A 154 22.47 -5.85 -6.75
C ASP A 154 20.94 -5.73 -6.65
N ARG A 155 20.31 -5.10 -7.64
CA ARG A 155 18.86 -5.00 -7.72
C ARG A 155 18.25 -6.38 -8.00
N GLU A 156 17.29 -6.75 -7.19
CA GLU A 156 16.53 -7.98 -7.37
C GLU A 156 15.35 -7.76 -8.33
N GLU A 157 14.95 -8.83 -8.99
CA GLU A 157 13.79 -8.82 -9.86
C GLU A 157 12.56 -9.32 -9.08
N TYR A 158 11.47 -8.52 -9.15
CA TYR A 158 10.20 -8.77 -8.48
C TYR A 158 9.05 -8.78 -9.47
N GLN A 159 8.08 -9.63 -9.23
CA GLN A 159 6.81 -9.63 -9.96
C GLN A 159 5.74 -8.76 -9.27
N PHE A 160 5.85 -8.61 -7.94
CA PHE A 160 4.84 -7.95 -7.11
C PHE A 160 5.41 -6.83 -6.24
N ALA A 161 6.69 -6.83 -5.94
CA ALA A 161 7.28 -5.95 -4.93
C ALA A 161 8.14 -4.83 -5.51
N ALA A 162 8.18 -4.61 -6.84
CA ALA A 162 9.09 -3.63 -7.42
C ALA A 162 8.75 -2.18 -7.06
N LEU A 163 7.47 -1.80 -6.97
CA LEU A 163 7.08 -0.47 -6.47
C LEU A 163 7.46 -0.27 -5.00
N TYR A 164 7.32 -1.32 -4.19
CA TYR A 164 7.74 -1.29 -2.79
C TYR A 164 9.26 -1.16 -2.67
N ASP A 165 10.04 -1.93 -3.42
CA ASP A 165 11.49 -1.86 -3.44
C ASP A 165 11.99 -0.50 -3.95
N LEU A 166 11.38 0.04 -5.03
CA LEU A 166 11.65 1.39 -5.53
C LEU A 166 11.42 2.45 -4.43
N ARG A 167 10.29 2.41 -3.73
CA ARG A 167 9.99 3.33 -2.65
C ARG A 167 11.01 3.23 -1.51
N LEU A 168 11.40 2.00 -1.12
CA LEU A 168 12.45 1.77 -0.13
C LEU A 168 13.81 2.31 -0.61
N TYR A 169 14.13 2.18 -1.89
CA TYR A 169 15.32 2.78 -2.47
C TYR A 169 15.27 4.31 -2.40
N LEU A 170 14.19 4.92 -2.87
CA LEU A 170 14.02 6.38 -2.86
C LEU A 170 14.18 6.96 -1.45
N SER A 171 13.68 6.28 -0.43
CA SER A 171 13.83 6.69 0.98
C SER A 171 15.28 6.69 1.50
N ARG A 172 16.20 6.00 0.81
CA ARG A 172 17.63 5.99 1.16
C ARG A 172 18.44 7.09 0.46
N VAL A 173 17.97 7.54 -0.70
CA VAL A 173 18.74 8.45 -1.57
C VAL A 173 18.25 9.89 -1.53
N GLY A 174 17.07 10.15 -0.96
CA GLY A 174 16.58 11.52 -0.83
C GLY A 174 15.28 11.60 -0.05
N GLU A 175 14.68 12.78 -0.05
CA GLU A 175 13.42 13.05 0.65
C GLU A 175 12.24 12.56 -0.18
N ILE A 176 11.28 11.90 0.52
CA ILE A 176 9.94 11.60 0.01
C ILE A 176 9.00 12.64 0.62
N PHE A 177 8.56 13.59 -0.18
CA PHE A 177 7.84 14.78 0.27
C PHE A 177 6.32 14.61 0.10
N HIS A 178 5.57 14.86 1.17
CA HIS A 178 4.12 14.91 1.15
C HIS A 178 3.63 16.32 0.87
N LEU A 179 2.91 16.49 -0.23
CA LEU A 179 2.23 17.72 -0.56
C LEU A 179 0.80 17.68 0.03
N ASN A 180 0.62 18.36 1.15
CA ASN A 180 -0.64 18.38 1.90
C ASN A 180 -1.70 19.26 1.20
N GLU A 181 -2.00 18.89 -0.04
CA GLU A 181 -2.98 19.56 -0.91
C GLU A 181 -3.77 18.51 -1.70
N PHE A 182 -5.10 18.71 -1.82
CA PHE A 182 -5.98 17.84 -2.60
C PHE A 182 -5.90 18.20 -4.08
N LEU A 183 -5.00 17.55 -4.83
CA LEU A 183 -4.66 17.93 -6.19
C LEU A 183 -5.40 17.15 -7.28
N TYR A 184 -5.89 15.97 -6.97
CA TYR A 184 -6.55 15.10 -7.95
C TYR A 184 -7.65 14.27 -7.29
N SER A 185 -8.43 13.59 -8.09
CA SER A 185 -9.39 12.58 -7.62
C SER A 185 -9.10 11.22 -8.26
N GLU A 186 -9.42 10.16 -7.54
CA GLU A 186 -9.36 8.79 -8.04
C GLU A 186 -10.71 8.08 -7.91
N ALA A 187 -11.06 7.30 -8.92
CA ALA A 187 -12.17 6.36 -8.88
C ALA A 187 -11.59 4.95 -8.94
N GLU A 188 -11.42 4.33 -7.79
CA GLU A 188 -10.84 2.99 -7.70
C GLU A 188 -11.72 1.99 -8.45
N LEU A 189 -11.17 1.38 -9.48
CA LEU A 189 -11.77 0.22 -10.12
C LEU A 189 -11.48 -0.98 -9.22
N ASP A 190 -12.48 -1.50 -8.52
CA ASP A 190 -12.33 -2.68 -7.68
C ASP A 190 -12.17 -3.93 -8.56
N THR A 191 -10.93 -4.26 -8.92
CA THR A 191 -10.58 -5.43 -9.73
C THR A 191 -10.33 -6.69 -8.89
N ARG A 192 -10.52 -6.64 -7.56
CA ARG A 192 -10.24 -7.76 -6.66
C ARG A 192 -11.23 -8.90 -6.81
N LYS A 193 -10.71 -10.09 -7.03
CA LYS A 193 -11.51 -11.32 -7.20
C LYS A 193 -12.23 -11.80 -5.92
N SER A 194 -11.82 -11.32 -4.72
CA SER A 194 -12.33 -11.82 -3.43
C SER A 194 -13.47 -10.99 -2.83
N GLY A 195 -13.62 -9.71 -3.21
CA GLY A 195 -14.61 -8.80 -2.59
C GLY A 195 -14.38 -8.50 -1.10
N GLU A 196 -13.39 -9.10 -0.45
CA GLU A 196 -13.07 -8.94 0.97
C GLU A 196 -11.86 -8.02 1.17
N LYS A 197 -12.13 -6.77 1.57
CA LYS A 197 -11.07 -5.74 1.73
C LYS A 197 -10.17 -5.94 2.95
N GLN A 198 -10.63 -6.61 4.01
CA GLN A 198 -10.04 -6.46 5.34
C GLN A 198 -8.92 -7.44 5.68
N PHE A 199 -8.81 -8.57 5.00
CA PHE A 199 -7.82 -9.62 5.32
C PHE A 199 -7.09 -10.19 4.09
N ASP A 200 -7.08 -9.46 2.98
CA ASP A 200 -6.49 -9.95 1.74
C ASP A 200 -4.97 -10.17 1.88
N TYR A 201 -4.30 -9.38 2.73
CA TYR A 201 -2.86 -9.50 3.01
C TYR A 201 -2.45 -10.81 3.70
N VAL A 202 -3.37 -11.46 4.44
CA VAL A 202 -3.12 -12.78 5.08
C VAL A 202 -3.67 -13.95 4.26
N ASN A 203 -4.22 -13.68 3.08
CA ASN A 203 -4.77 -14.72 2.22
C ASN A 203 -3.63 -15.64 1.71
N PRO A 204 -3.68 -16.96 1.95
CA PRO A 204 -2.66 -17.89 1.45
C PRO A 204 -2.46 -17.85 -0.08
N ARG A 205 -3.43 -17.32 -0.82
CA ARG A 205 -3.34 -17.14 -2.28
C ARG A 205 -2.36 -16.02 -2.66
N ASN A 206 -2.05 -15.12 -1.75
CA ASN A 206 -1.13 -14.00 -1.93
C ASN A 206 0.26 -14.29 -1.34
N ARG A 207 0.58 -15.58 -1.09
CA ARG A 207 1.85 -15.97 -0.46
C ARG A 207 3.08 -15.50 -1.23
N GLU A 208 3.04 -15.55 -2.57
CA GLU A 208 4.14 -15.08 -3.42
C GLU A 208 4.39 -13.58 -3.25
N VAL A 209 3.33 -12.78 -3.16
CA VAL A 209 3.41 -11.35 -2.88
C VAL A 209 4.10 -11.11 -1.54
N GLN A 210 3.67 -11.81 -0.49
CA GLN A 210 4.24 -11.66 0.85
C GLN A 210 5.73 -12.02 0.89
N ILE A 211 6.13 -13.09 0.20
CA ILE A 211 7.55 -13.50 0.11
C ILE A 211 8.39 -12.42 -0.55
N GLU A 212 7.92 -11.83 -1.65
CA GLU A 212 8.65 -10.76 -2.33
C GLU A 212 8.72 -9.48 -1.48
N MET A 213 7.63 -9.09 -0.81
CA MET A 213 7.62 -7.94 0.10
C MET A 213 8.60 -8.14 1.27
N GLU A 214 8.61 -9.33 1.88
CA GLU A 214 9.57 -9.68 2.93
C GLU A 214 11.02 -9.62 2.41
N LYS A 215 11.28 -10.13 1.21
CA LYS A 215 12.61 -10.10 0.58
C LYS A 215 13.09 -8.67 0.35
N ALA A 216 12.25 -7.81 -0.23
CA ALA A 216 12.56 -6.40 -0.48
C ALA A 216 12.84 -5.65 0.83
N CYS A 217 12.00 -5.85 1.86
CA CYS A 217 12.20 -5.28 3.19
C CYS A 217 13.51 -5.75 3.84
N THR A 218 13.81 -7.05 3.78
CA THR A 218 15.03 -7.64 4.36
C THR A 218 16.29 -7.06 3.70
N GLN A 219 16.29 -6.91 2.39
CA GLN A 219 17.40 -6.28 1.67
C GLN A 219 17.58 -4.82 2.06
N HIS A 220 16.47 -4.06 2.14
CA HIS A 220 16.51 -2.69 2.59
C HIS A 220 17.12 -2.57 4.00
N LEU A 221 16.65 -3.39 4.95
CA LEU A 221 17.19 -3.42 6.31
C LEU A 221 18.69 -3.73 6.33
N GLY A 222 19.16 -4.63 5.48
CA GLY A 222 20.58 -4.90 5.29
C GLY A 222 21.35 -3.66 4.79
N LYS A 223 20.81 -2.96 3.79
CA LYS A 223 21.42 -1.76 3.20
C LYS A 223 21.50 -0.57 4.15
N VAL A 224 20.54 -0.43 5.08
CA VAL A 224 20.55 0.64 6.11
C VAL A 224 21.21 0.21 7.43
N GLY A 225 21.71 -1.02 7.52
CA GLY A 225 22.36 -1.55 8.73
C GLY A 225 21.41 -1.82 9.90
N ALA A 226 20.11 -1.99 9.61
CA ALA A 226 19.06 -2.24 10.59
C ALA A 226 18.59 -3.72 10.63
N LEU A 227 19.15 -4.58 9.77
CA LEU A 227 18.83 -6.01 9.81
C LEU A 227 19.38 -6.63 11.10
N ILE A 228 18.47 -7.20 11.89
CA ILE A 228 18.82 -7.82 13.16
C ILE A 228 19.54 -9.15 12.88
N ASP A 229 20.73 -9.33 13.47
CA ASP A 229 21.42 -10.60 13.45
C ASP A 229 20.80 -11.56 14.47
N THR A 230 20.12 -12.59 13.96
CA THR A 230 19.42 -13.58 14.80
C THR A 230 20.38 -14.45 15.62
N THR A 231 21.69 -14.43 15.33
CA THR A 231 22.69 -15.15 16.15
C THR A 231 22.80 -14.56 17.55
N PHE A 232 22.38 -13.31 17.76
CA PHE A 232 22.32 -12.68 19.07
C PHE A 232 21.05 -12.99 19.87
N TYR A 233 20.07 -13.66 19.25
CA TYR A 233 18.85 -14.05 19.96
C TYR A 233 19.19 -15.06 21.04
N ARG A 234 18.71 -14.78 22.23
CA ARG A 234 18.76 -15.71 23.36
C ARG A 234 17.34 -16.05 23.74
N GLN A 235 17.10 -17.32 23.99
CA GLN A 235 15.85 -17.71 24.60
C GLN A 235 15.80 -17.12 26.01
N PRO A 236 14.80 -16.30 26.35
CA PRO A 236 14.68 -15.78 27.69
C PRO A 236 14.47 -16.94 28.66
N ASP A 237 15.22 -16.92 29.76
CA ASP A 237 14.98 -17.82 30.89
C ASP A 237 13.94 -17.16 31.81
N PHE A 238 12.75 -17.68 31.77
CA PHE A 238 11.64 -17.20 32.61
C PHE A 238 11.72 -17.79 34.05
N GLY A 239 12.71 -18.62 34.35
CA GLY A 239 12.83 -19.36 35.60
C GLY A 239 11.76 -20.45 35.72
N GLU A 240 11.80 -21.13 36.84
CA GLU A 240 10.71 -22.04 37.25
C GLU A 240 9.58 -21.20 37.86
N GLN A 241 8.54 -20.93 37.07
CA GLN A 241 7.33 -20.24 37.54
C GLN A 241 6.14 -21.18 37.37
N ASP A 242 5.44 -21.41 38.45
CA ASP A 242 4.14 -22.09 38.42
C ASP A 242 3.06 -21.10 37.93
N PHE A 243 2.76 -21.13 36.67
CA PHE A 243 1.62 -20.40 36.16
C PHE A 243 0.33 -21.19 36.38
N GLU A 244 -0.71 -20.52 36.90
CA GLU A 244 -2.03 -21.15 37.08
C GLU A 244 -2.62 -21.62 35.75
N TYR A 245 -2.35 -20.85 34.66
CA TYR A 245 -2.78 -21.13 33.29
C TYR A 245 -1.54 -21.13 32.40
N GLU A 246 -1.45 -22.11 31.51
CA GLU A 246 -0.39 -22.18 30.50
C GLU A 246 -0.64 -21.23 29.33
N ALA A 247 -1.90 -20.88 29.08
CA ALA A 247 -2.29 -19.95 28.03
C ALA A 247 -3.47 -19.07 28.44
N SER A 248 -3.49 -17.86 27.93
CA SER A 248 -4.65 -16.96 28.03
C SER A 248 -5.14 -16.60 26.62
N VAL A 249 -6.40 -16.81 26.35
CA VAL A 249 -7.06 -16.32 25.12
C VAL A 249 -7.51 -14.90 25.38
N ILE A 250 -6.88 -13.92 24.71
CA ILE A 250 -7.20 -12.50 24.85
C ILE A 250 -8.09 -12.07 23.68
N ILE A 251 -9.30 -11.55 24.00
CA ILE A 251 -10.29 -11.11 23.00
C ILE A 251 -10.52 -9.60 23.18
N PRO A 252 -9.90 -8.72 22.40
CA PRO A 252 -10.23 -7.30 22.40
C PRO A 252 -11.55 -7.07 21.66
N VAL A 253 -12.44 -6.28 22.25
CA VAL A 253 -13.76 -6.00 21.67
C VAL A 253 -14.12 -4.52 21.74
N PHE A 254 -14.74 -4.05 20.67
CA PHE A 254 -15.39 -2.73 20.60
C PHE A 254 -16.68 -2.85 19.77
N ASN A 255 -17.84 -2.59 20.38
CA ASN A 255 -19.16 -2.65 19.77
C ASN A 255 -19.40 -3.97 19.00
N ARG A 256 -19.47 -5.09 19.74
CA ARG A 256 -19.64 -6.45 19.21
C ARG A 256 -20.80 -7.21 19.86
N GLU A 257 -21.91 -6.53 20.21
CA GLU A 257 -23.06 -7.16 20.86
C GLU A 257 -23.60 -8.42 20.16
N LYS A 258 -23.46 -8.49 18.81
CA LYS A 258 -23.96 -9.61 18.02
C LYS A 258 -23.06 -10.84 18.02
N THR A 259 -21.77 -10.68 18.31
CA THR A 259 -20.76 -11.73 18.08
C THR A 259 -19.88 -12.04 19.27
N VAL A 260 -19.84 -11.19 20.29
CA VAL A 260 -18.93 -11.37 21.44
C VAL A 260 -19.25 -12.65 22.23
N ALA A 261 -20.52 -12.98 22.40
CA ALA A 261 -20.91 -14.20 23.13
C ALA A 261 -20.45 -15.47 22.40
N ASP A 262 -20.57 -15.49 21.07
CA ASP A 262 -20.15 -16.63 20.26
C ASP A 262 -18.62 -16.77 20.25
N ALA A 263 -17.89 -15.66 20.18
CA ALA A 263 -16.43 -15.65 20.27
C ALA A 263 -15.94 -16.24 21.61
N VAL A 264 -16.51 -15.80 22.71
CA VAL A 264 -16.18 -16.30 24.06
C VAL A 264 -16.54 -17.79 24.20
N LYS A 265 -17.73 -18.21 23.78
CA LYS A 265 -18.14 -19.61 23.81
C LYS A 265 -17.26 -20.51 22.95
N SER A 266 -16.84 -20.01 21.79
CA SER A 266 -15.91 -20.71 20.90
C SER A 266 -14.54 -20.89 21.56
N ALA A 267 -14.00 -19.86 22.21
CA ALA A 267 -12.74 -19.95 22.95
C ALA A 267 -12.84 -20.94 24.11
N LEU A 268 -13.89 -20.86 24.92
CA LEU A 268 -14.12 -21.78 26.04
C LEU A 268 -14.39 -23.22 25.60
N GLY A 269 -14.95 -23.42 24.41
CA GLY A 269 -15.23 -24.72 23.83
C GLY A 269 -13.99 -25.46 23.30
N GLN A 270 -12.80 -24.86 23.31
CA GLN A 270 -11.58 -25.49 22.82
C GLN A 270 -11.17 -26.68 23.70
N LYS A 271 -10.73 -27.76 23.07
CA LYS A 271 -10.18 -28.93 23.76
C LYS A 271 -8.67 -28.78 23.84
N ALA A 272 -8.17 -28.53 25.03
CA ALA A 272 -6.73 -28.46 25.31
C ALA A 272 -6.34 -29.50 26.37
N ASN A 273 -5.09 -29.96 26.33
CA ASN A 273 -4.49 -30.83 27.36
C ASN A 273 -3.79 -30.03 28.47
N PHE A 274 -3.99 -28.73 28.51
CA PHE A 274 -3.47 -27.78 29.49
C PHE A 274 -4.55 -26.82 29.97
N LYS A 275 -4.31 -26.14 31.09
CA LYS A 275 -5.22 -25.12 31.62
C LYS A 275 -5.06 -23.82 30.86
N PHE A 276 -6.16 -23.21 30.49
CA PHE A 276 -6.20 -21.87 29.90
C PHE A 276 -7.38 -21.09 30.47
N ASN A 277 -7.30 -19.76 30.33
CA ASN A 277 -8.39 -18.86 30.65
C ASN A 277 -8.73 -17.97 29.44
N VAL A 278 -9.87 -17.27 29.53
CA VAL A 278 -10.29 -16.30 28.52
C VAL A 278 -10.37 -14.93 29.17
N ILE A 279 -9.66 -13.95 28.60
CA ILE A 279 -9.65 -12.56 29.04
C ILE A 279 -10.26 -11.71 27.94
N VAL A 280 -11.35 -11.02 28.25
CA VAL A 280 -11.99 -10.10 27.29
C VAL A 280 -11.67 -8.67 27.67
N VAL A 281 -11.08 -7.93 26.75
CA VAL A 281 -10.74 -6.51 26.91
C VAL A 281 -11.82 -5.68 26.24
N ASN A 282 -12.70 -5.06 27.03
CA ASN A 282 -13.73 -4.19 26.52
C ASN A 282 -13.21 -2.77 26.30
N ASN A 283 -12.95 -2.42 25.05
CA ASN A 283 -12.44 -1.12 24.67
C ASN A 283 -13.54 -0.03 24.62
N HIS A 284 -14.20 0.22 25.77
CA HIS A 284 -15.26 1.23 25.93
C HIS A 284 -16.43 1.07 24.94
N SER A 285 -16.96 -0.14 24.78
CA SER A 285 -18.14 -0.36 23.93
C SER A 285 -19.34 0.46 24.42
N THR A 286 -20.07 1.01 23.46
CA THR A 286 -21.25 1.87 23.70
C THR A 286 -22.57 1.16 23.39
N ASP A 287 -22.51 -0.05 22.82
CA ASP A 287 -23.64 -0.95 22.60
C ASP A 287 -23.82 -1.92 23.79
N ARG A 288 -24.64 -2.95 23.63
CA ARG A 288 -24.89 -3.95 24.66
C ARG A 288 -23.73 -4.93 24.90
N THR A 289 -22.57 -4.73 24.29
CA THR A 289 -21.40 -5.62 24.47
C THR A 289 -21.04 -5.76 25.96
N GLY A 290 -21.02 -4.64 26.71
CA GLY A 290 -20.70 -4.65 28.15
C GLY A 290 -21.68 -5.49 28.95
N GLU A 291 -22.98 -5.33 28.75
CA GLU A 291 -24.05 -6.09 29.43
C GLU A 291 -23.88 -7.61 29.18
N ILE A 292 -23.63 -8.00 27.94
CA ILE A 292 -23.42 -9.41 27.56
C ILE A 292 -22.17 -9.99 28.23
N LEU A 293 -21.10 -9.19 28.33
CA LEU A 293 -19.88 -9.62 29.02
C LEU A 293 -20.10 -9.79 30.52
N ASP A 294 -20.88 -8.90 31.15
CA ASP A 294 -21.21 -9.01 32.57
C ASP A 294 -22.04 -10.29 32.88
N GLU A 295 -22.96 -10.65 31.98
CA GLU A 295 -23.70 -11.93 32.06
C GLU A 295 -22.73 -13.13 31.98
N LEU A 296 -21.78 -13.13 31.03
CA LEU A 296 -20.78 -14.19 30.88
C LEU A 296 -19.79 -14.26 32.04
N LYS A 297 -19.48 -13.14 32.67
CA LYS A 297 -18.62 -13.08 33.88
C LYS A 297 -19.31 -13.67 35.08
N ALA A 298 -20.62 -13.48 35.23
CA ALA A 298 -21.40 -14.03 36.35
C ALA A 298 -21.29 -15.56 36.44
N ASP A 299 -21.06 -16.25 35.33
CA ASP A 299 -20.84 -17.68 35.26
C ASP A 299 -19.37 -18.10 35.58
N ASN A 300 -18.49 -17.18 36.01
CA ASN A 300 -17.04 -17.39 36.26
C ASN A 300 -16.28 -17.97 35.07
N LEU A 301 -16.74 -17.73 33.87
CA LEU A 301 -16.16 -18.30 32.66
C LEU A 301 -15.03 -17.43 32.05
N ILE A 302 -15.04 -16.12 32.35
CA ILE A 302 -14.10 -15.15 31.77
C ILE A 302 -13.64 -14.10 32.77
N GLN A 303 -12.48 -13.48 32.48
CA GLN A 303 -12.06 -12.22 33.08
C GLN A 303 -12.38 -11.07 32.11
N ILE A 304 -12.90 -9.96 32.64
CA ILE A 304 -13.15 -8.74 31.86
C ILE A 304 -12.20 -7.66 32.35
N VAL A 305 -11.52 -7.00 31.42
CA VAL A 305 -10.60 -5.88 31.66
C VAL A 305 -11.05 -4.67 30.88
#